data_40d50f7b216eac24c80258c99e160602
#
_entry.id   40d50f7b216eac24c80258c99e160602
#
_cell.length_a   1.000
_cell.length_b   1.000
_cell.length_c   1.000
_cell.angle_alpha   90.00
_cell.angle_beta   90.00
_cell.angle_gamma   90.00
#
_symmetry.space_group_name_H-M   'P 1'
#
loop_
_entity.id
_entity.type
_entity.pdbx_description
1 polymer ?
#
loop_
_entity_poly.entity_id
_entity_poly.type
_entity_poly.pdbx_seq_one_letter_code
_entity_poly.pdbx_strand_id
1 'polypeptide(L)'
;MMTAANRETAVLAVQTVKEVSNMGNRPVNRSRRSAGRGRYSSGRSRSSTLRRRRRNRRLKNVLIGLCCILLVVLLVFGVGKLVERFAGPGKTQLRKEGIEKLNSGDLEGAVADFDQALEKAGNKSNKASAFNADVLWYRAEAEMLLADYEAASHTYDLVAEQGGDKISSLYMKAVCAGKLEDKDQAVSYYRE
;
A
#
# COMPACT_ATOMS: atom_id res chain seq x y z
N MET A 1 -10.98 -17.55 6.44
CA MET A 1 -11.04 -18.83 5.70
C MET A 1 -10.20 -18.69 4.45
N MET A 2 -9.05 -19.37 4.39
CA MET A 2 -8.23 -19.43 3.16
C MET A 2 -8.93 -20.35 2.17
N THR A 3 -9.15 -19.87 0.94
CA THR A 3 -9.80 -20.63 -0.12
C THR A 3 -8.92 -21.82 -0.57
N ALA A 4 -9.55 -22.90 -1.03
CA ALA A 4 -8.89 -24.13 -1.47
C ALA A 4 -7.79 -23.90 -2.51
N ALA A 5 -7.96 -22.93 -3.41
CA ALA A 5 -6.99 -22.52 -4.43
C ALA A 5 -5.64 -22.05 -3.86
N ASN A 6 -5.63 -21.40 -2.68
CA ASN A 6 -4.40 -20.93 -2.05
C ASN A 6 -3.60 -22.08 -1.37
N ARG A 7 -4.23 -23.21 -1.09
CA ARG A 7 -3.54 -24.40 -0.55
C ARG A 7 -2.85 -25.20 -1.65
N GLU A 8 -3.44 -25.31 -2.82
CA GLU A 8 -2.84 -26.04 -3.94
C GLU A 8 -1.60 -25.33 -4.51
N THR A 9 -1.64 -23.99 -4.61
CA THR A 9 -0.47 -23.24 -5.06
C THR A 9 0.70 -23.31 -4.08
N ALA A 10 0.43 -23.34 -2.77
CA ALA A 10 1.47 -23.51 -1.75
C ALA A 10 2.09 -24.91 -1.75
N VAL A 11 1.30 -25.94 -2.01
CA VAL A 11 1.79 -27.35 -2.10
C VAL A 11 2.66 -27.55 -3.34
N LEU A 12 2.27 -27.00 -4.49
CA LEU A 12 3.05 -27.05 -5.74
C LEU A 12 4.40 -26.32 -5.60
N ALA A 13 4.43 -25.17 -4.92
CA ALA A 13 5.67 -24.43 -4.68
C ALA A 13 6.66 -25.21 -3.77
N VAL A 14 6.18 -25.95 -2.79
CA VAL A 14 7.01 -26.76 -1.91
C VAL A 14 7.54 -28.02 -2.62
N GLN A 15 6.78 -28.59 -3.54
CA GLN A 15 7.22 -29.75 -4.33
C GLN A 15 8.31 -29.39 -5.34
N THR A 16 8.19 -28.26 -6.04
CA THR A 16 9.23 -27.81 -6.98
C THR A 16 10.56 -27.51 -6.28
N VAL A 17 10.54 -26.96 -5.07
CA VAL A 17 11.76 -26.72 -4.29
C VAL A 17 12.43 -28.04 -3.85
N LYS A 18 11.67 -29.10 -3.55
CA LYS A 18 12.20 -30.41 -3.21
C LYS A 18 12.82 -31.13 -4.41
N GLU A 19 12.25 -31.01 -5.60
CA GLU A 19 12.82 -31.62 -6.81
C GLU A 19 14.15 -31.00 -7.23
N VAL A 20 14.26 -29.66 -7.15
CA VAL A 20 15.52 -28.94 -7.46
C VAL A 20 16.63 -29.30 -6.46
N SER A 21 16.29 -29.55 -5.19
CA SER A 21 17.25 -29.97 -4.17
C SER A 21 17.79 -31.40 -4.39
N ASN A 22 17.05 -32.27 -5.07
CA ASN A 22 17.41 -33.67 -5.25
C ASN A 22 18.23 -33.98 -6.52
N MET A 23 18.39 -33.00 -7.43
CA MET A 23 19.20 -33.13 -8.64
C MET A 23 20.72 -32.98 -8.41
N GLY A 24 21.14 -32.62 -7.19
CA GLY A 24 22.56 -32.38 -6.85
C GLY A 24 23.37 -33.64 -6.42
N ASN A 25 22.75 -34.77 -6.19
CA ASN A 25 23.41 -35.90 -5.52
C ASN A 25 23.35 -37.19 -6.35
N ARG A 26 24.04 -37.21 -7.50
CA ARG A 26 24.33 -38.48 -8.20
C ARG A 26 25.78 -38.92 -7.93
N PRO A 27 26.03 -40.11 -7.41
CA PRO A 27 27.37 -40.61 -7.16
C PRO A 27 28.05 -41.00 -8.50
N VAL A 28 29.21 -40.41 -8.74
CA VAL A 28 30.06 -40.73 -9.91
C VAL A 28 30.82 -41.98 -9.63
N ASN A 29 30.52 -43.03 -10.39
CA ASN A 29 31.17 -44.32 -10.36
C ASN A 29 32.62 -44.22 -10.85
N ARG A 30 33.59 -44.53 -9.94
CA ARG A 30 35.01 -44.60 -10.26
C ARG A 30 35.36 -45.99 -10.75
N SER A 31 35.55 -46.20 -12.04
CA SER A 31 36.27 -47.36 -12.54
C SER A 31 37.77 -47.05 -12.63
N ARG A 32 38.53 -47.82 -11.89
CA ARG A 32 40.01 -47.92 -11.97
C ARG A 32 40.41 -48.54 -13.30
N ARG A 33 41.34 -47.98 -14.00
CA ARG A 33 42.31 -48.77 -14.83
C ARG A 33 43.69 -48.13 -14.83
N SER A 34 44.63 -49.02 -14.75
CA SER A 34 46.05 -48.97 -14.49
C SER A 34 46.95 -48.50 -15.64
N ALA A 35 48.10 -47.98 -15.21
CA ALA A 35 49.45 -48.14 -15.73
C ALA A 35 49.79 -47.67 -17.16
N GLY A 36 50.74 -46.75 -17.20
CA GLY A 36 51.54 -46.40 -18.39
C GLY A 36 52.66 -45.41 -18.02
N ARG A 37 53.90 -45.91 -17.84
CA ARG A 37 55.14 -45.10 -17.69
C ARG A 37 55.42 -44.33 -18.95
N GLY A 38 55.81 -43.04 -18.83
CA GLY A 38 56.36 -42.25 -19.96
C GLY A 38 56.86 -40.88 -19.51
N ARG A 39 58.12 -40.76 -19.46
CA ARG A 39 59.11 -39.69 -19.24
C ARG A 39 58.77 -38.25 -19.72
N TYR A 40 59.25 -37.32 -18.89
CA TYR A 40 59.87 -35.97 -19.21
C TYR A 40 59.25 -35.05 -20.25
N SER A 41 58.72 -33.88 -19.82
CA SER A 41 59.44 -32.59 -20.02
C SER A 41 58.56 -31.38 -19.62
N SER A 42 59.22 -30.41 -19.02
CA SER A 42 58.88 -28.96 -18.99
C SER A 42 57.39 -28.55 -18.91
N GLY A 43 56.93 -28.33 -17.71
CA GLY A 43 55.57 -27.80 -17.49
C GLY A 43 55.50 -26.63 -16.50
N ARG A 44 56.29 -25.57 -16.73
CA ARG A 44 56.04 -24.27 -16.08
C ARG A 44 55.20 -23.42 -17.00
N SER A 45 53.87 -23.48 -16.90
CA SER A 45 52.94 -22.40 -17.34
C SER A 45 51.46 -22.71 -17.27
N ARG A 46 51.00 -23.91 -16.82
CA ARG A 46 49.56 -24.23 -16.84
C ARG A 46 48.73 -23.84 -15.60
N SER A 47 49.37 -23.39 -14.53
CA SER A 47 48.66 -23.09 -13.28
C SER A 47 48.05 -21.68 -13.23
N SER A 48 48.58 -20.73 -13.98
CA SER A 48 48.12 -19.33 -13.97
C SER A 48 46.80 -19.14 -14.74
N THR A 49 46.59 -19.85 -15.83
CA THR A 49 45.40 -19.76 -16.68
C THR A 49 44.17 -20.38 -16.03
N LEU A 50 44.34 -21.47 -15.26
CA LEU A 50 43.24 -22.13 -14.53
C LEU A 50 42.76 -21.30 -13.36
N ARG A 51 43.65 -20.61 -12.62
CA ARG A 51 43.29 -19.66 -11.57
C ARG A 51 42.53 -18.45 -12.11
N ARG A 52 42.95 -17.93 -13.28
CA ARG A 52 42.29 -16.79 -13.94
C ARG A 52 40.90 -17.16 -14.45
N ARG A 53 40.69 -18.38 -14.98
CA ARG A 53 39.36 -18.89 -15.39
C ARG A 53 38.40 -19.11 -14.22
N ARG A 54 38.89 -19.61 -13.08
CA ARG A 54 38.08 -19.80 -11.86
C ARG A 54 37.66 -18.45 -11.23
N ARG A 55 38.54 -17.46 -11.24
CA ARG A 55 38.26 -16.09 -10.77
C ARG A 55 37.23 -15.40 -11.66
N ASN A 56 37.34 -15.53 -12.97
CA ASN A 56 36.38 -14.95 -13.89
C ASN A 56 34.98 -15.60 -13.80
N ARG A 57 34.91 -16.91 -13.51
CA ARG A 57 33.60 -17.56 -13.27
C ARG A 57 32.95 -17.09 -11.97
N ARG A 58 33.71 -16.91 -10.90
CA ARG A 58 33.20 -16.35 -9.64
C ARG A 58 32.73 -14.90 -9.81
N LEU A 59 33.51 -14.07 -10.52
CA LEU A 59 33.14 -12.70 -10.84
C LEU A 59 31.85 -12.64 -11.69
N LYS A 60 31.70 -13.50 -12.69
CA LYS A 60 30.47 -13.58 -13.50
C LYS A 60 29.27 -13.98 -12.65
N ASN A 61 29.40 -14.95 -11.76
CA ASN A 61 28.29 -15.37 -10.89
C ASN A 61 27.89 -14.28 -9.89
N VAL A 62 28.86 -13.53 -9.34
CA VAL A 62 28.60 -12.38 -8.48
C VAL A 62 27.91 -11.26 -9.26
N LEU A 63 28.36 -11.00 -10.50
CA LEU A 63 27.76 -9.98 -11.36
C LEU A 63 26.30 -10.35 -11.72
N ILE A 64 26.06 -11.62 -12.06
CA ILE A 64 24.70 -12.12 -12.33
C ILE A 64 23.83 -12.00 -11.08
N GLY A 65 24.34 -12.36 -9.89
CA GLY A 65 23.64 -12.20 -8.63
C GLY A 65 23.25 -10.74 -8.33
N LEU A 66 24.19 -9.81 -8.55
CA LEU A 66 23.93 -8.37 -8.41
C LEU A 66 22.89 -7.87 -9.42
N CYS A 67 22.96 -8.31 -10.68
CA CYS A 67 21.94 -7.96 -11.68
C CYS A 67 20.57 -8.52 -11.31
N CYS A 68 20.48 -9.74 -10.80
CA CYS A 68 19.20 -10.30 -10.32
C CYS A 68 18.62 -9.51 -9.15
N ILE A 69 19.45 -9.11 -8.19
CA ILE A 69 19.02 -8.28 -7.06
C ILE A 69 18.53 -6.92 -7.55
N LEU A 70 19.27 -6.27 -8.46
CA LEU A 70 18.85 -5.01 -9.08
C LEU A 70 17.53 -5.14 -9.83
N LEU A 71 17.34 -6.22 -10.59
CA LEU A 71 16.08 -6.46 -11.29
C LEU A 71 14.91 -6.66 -10.32
N VAL A 72 15.11 -7.40 -9.23
CA VAL A 72 14.08 -7.58 -8.19
C VAL A 72 13.73 -6.23 -7.54
N VAL A 73 14.74 -5.42 -7.21
CA VAL A 73 14.53 -4.08 -6.65
C VAL A 73 13.75 -3.19 -7.65
N LEU A 74 14.14 -3.19 -8.93
CA LEU A 74 13.43 -2.43 -9.96
C LEU A 74 11.98 -2.92 -10.17
N LEU A 75 11.75 -4.24 -10.10
CA LEU A 75 10.40 -4.79 -10.17
C LEU A 75 9.55 -4.38 -8.97
N VAL A 76 10.09 -4.45 -7.76
CA VAL A 76 9.38 -4.05 -6.53
C VAL A 76 9.05 -2.56 -6.55
N PHE A 77 10.01 -1.70 -6.92
CA PHE A 77 9.79 -0.25 -7.06
C PHE A 77 8.87 0.09 -8.24
N GLY A 78 9.00 -0.61 -9.37
CA GLY A 78 8.16 -0.39 -10.55
C GLY A 78 6.71 -0.79 -10.30
N VAL A 79 6.47 -1.94 -9.66
CA VAL A 79 5.13 -2.39 -9.29
C VAL A 79 4.53 -1.48 -8.22
N GLY A 80 5.31 -1.01 -7.24
CA GLY A 80 4.85 -0.05 -6.23
C GLY A 80 4.31 1.23 -6.86
N LYS A 81 5.09 1.86 -7.74
CA LYS A 81 4.66 3.06 -8.46
C LYS A 81 3.50 2.83 -9.43
N LEU A 82 3.43 1.64 -10.02
CA LEU A 82 2.31 1.28 -10.89
C LEU A 82 1.02 1.12 -10.08
N VAL A 83 1.09 0.48 -8.92
CA VAL A 83 -0.06 0.31 -8.02
C VAL A 83 -0.56 1.67 -7.51
N GLU A 84 0.33 2.58 -7.11
CA GLU A 84 -0.05 3.95 -6.73
C GLU A 84 -0.78 4.69 -7.86
N ARG A 85 -0.34 4.51 -9.11
CA ARG A 85 -0.95 5.15 -10.29
C ARG A 85 -2.34 4.60 -10.62
N PHE A 86 -2.61 3.32 -10.33
CA PHE A 86 -3.92 2.68 -10.55
C PHE A 86 -4.84 2.76 -9.34
N ALA A 87 -4.31 2.86 -8.12
CA ALA A 87 -5.11 2.98 -6.89
C ALA A 87 -5.68 4.39 -6.68
N GLY A 88 -5.21 5.38 -7.45
CA GLY A 88 -5.56 6.80 -7.27
C GLY A 88 -5.04 7.38 -5.94
N PRO A 89 -5.38 8.63 -5.62
CA PRO A 89 -4.93 9.28 -4.41
C PRO A 89 -5.43 8.55 -3.15
N GLY A 90 -4.59 8.45 -2.13
CA GLY A 90 -4.96 7.85 -0.84
C GLY A 90 -5.90 8.76 -0.05
N LYS A 91 -6.60 8.22 0.98
CA LYS A 91 -7.53 8.97 1.81
C LYS A 91 -6.96 10.27 2.41
N THR A 92 -5.68 10.22 2.83
CA THR A 92 -4.99 11.40 3.40
C THR A 92 -4.67 12.45 2.34
N GLN A 93 -4.40 12.04 1.11
CA GLN A 93 -4.16 12.92 -0.01
C GLN A 93 -5.46 13.61 -0.44
N LEU A 94 -6.55 12.85 -0.57
CA LEU A 94 -7.89 13.39 -0.88
C LEU A 94 -8.35 14.39 0.18
N ARG A 95 -8.12 14.12 1.48
CA ARG A 95 -8.40 15.09 2.53
C ARG A 95 -7.63 16.41 2.33
N LYS A 96 -6.33 16.32 1.97
CA LYS A 96 -5.51 17.53 1.69
C LYS A 96 -6.04 18.30 0.48
N GLU A 97 -6.32 17.61 -0.62
CA GLU A 97 -6.87 18.20 -1.84
C GLU A 97 -8.22 18.85 -1.58
N GLY A 98 -9.10 18.19 -0.80
CA GLY A 98 -10.37 18.79 -0.37
C GLY A 98 -10.20 20.06 0.45
N ILE A 99 -9.25 20.11 1.40
CA ILE A 99 -8.96 21.32 2.17
C ILE A 99 -8.39 22.43 1.26
N GLU A 100 -7.54 22.10 0.30
CA GLU A 100 -7.02 23.09 -0.66
C GLU A 100 -8.13 23.67 -1.53
N LYS A 101 -9.07 22.84 -2.01
CA LYS A 101 -10.25 23.28 -2.75
C LYS A 101 -11.18 24.13 -1.90
N LEU A 102 -11.46 23.72 -0.65
CA LEU A 102 -12.25 24.51 0.30
C LEU A 102 -11.67 25.92 0.47
N ASN A 103 -10.36 26.02 0.67
CA ASN A 103 -9.66 27.31 0.82
C ASN A 103 -9.63 28.14 -0.48
N SER A 104 -9.70 27.51 -1.64
CA SER A 104 -9.74 28.21 -2.94
C SER A 104 -11.16 28.57 -3.39
N GLY A 105 -12.19 28.10 -2.67
CA GLY A 105 -13.59 28.38 -2.98
C GLY A 105 -14.23 27.37 -3.97
N ASP A 106 -13.52 26.29 -4.35
CA ASP A 106 -14.10 25.15 -5.08
C ASP A 106 -14.81 24.22 -4.10
N LEU A 107 -16.01 24.66 -3.67
CA LEU A 107 -16.73 24.01 -2.57
C LEU A 107 -17.29 22.65 -2.96
N GLU A 108 -17.87 22.51 -4.15
CA GLU A 108 -18.37 21.25 -4.68
C GLU A 108 -17.22 20.24 -4.89
N GLY A 109 -16.09 20.71 -5.42
CA GLY A 109 -14.88 19.89 -5.56
C GLY A 109 -14.32 19.43 -4.22
N ALA A 110 -14.40 20.28 -3.18
CA ALA A 110 -14.01 19.91 -1.82
C ALA A 110 -14.89 18.80 -1.24
N VAL A 111 -16.22 18.93 -1.34
CA VAL A 111 -17.17 17.89 -0.89
C VAL A 111 -16.90 16.58 -1.59
N ALA A 112 -16.69 16.58 -2.91
CA ALA A 112 -16.39 15.37 -3.68
C ALA A 112 -15.09 14.68 -3.22
N ASP A 113 -14.05 15.43 -2.90
CA ASP A 113 -12.78 14.87 -2.41
C ASP A 113 -12.93 14.32 -0.98
N PHE A 114 -13.71 14.98 -0.12
CA PHE A 114 -14.00 14.48 1.22
C PHE A 114 -14.84 13.19 1.19
N ASP A 115 -15.83 13.09 0.31
CA ASP A 115 -16.60 11.86 0.10
C ASP A 115 -15.70 10.70 -0.34
N GLN A 116 -14.81 10.92 -1.29
CA GLN A 116 -13.84 9.91 -1.72
C GLN A 116 -12.86 9.54 -0.59
N ALA A 117 -12.44 10.50 0.23
CA ALA A 117 -11.58 10.25 1.38
C ALA A 117 -12.26 9.34 2.41
N LEU A 118 -13.56 9.58 2.69
CA LEU A 118 -14.38 8.79 3.59
C LEU A 118 -14.61 7.37 3.05
N GLU A 119 -14.90 7.24 1.74
CA GLU A 119 -15.05 5.95 1.08
C GLU A 119 -13.76 5.11 1.20
N LYS A 120 -12.60 5.72 0.92
CA LYS A 120 -11.30 5.05 1.06
C LYS A 120 -10.87 4.80 2.50
N ALA A 121 -11.37 5.57 3.45
CA ALA A 121 -11.12 5.32 4.87
C ALA A 121 -11.76 4.01 5.32
N GLY A 122 -12.86 3.63 4.73
CA GLY A 122 -13.56 2.35 4.91
C GLY A 122 -14.06 2.21 6.35
N ASN A 123 -15.35 2.17 6.56
CA ASN A 123 -15.93 1.90 7.88
C ASN A 123 -15.88 0.38 8.17
N LYS A 124 -14.67 -0.22 8.15
CA LYS A 124 -14.47 -1.67 8.39
C LYS A 124 -14.55 -2.07 9.85
N SER A 125 -14.61 -1.12 10.76
CA SER A 125 -14.89 -1.36 12.17
C SER A 125 -15.96 -0.36 12.59
N ASN A 126 -16.98 -0.80 13.31
CA ASN A 126 -18.02 0.05 13.93
C ASN A 126 -17.42 0.94 15.05
N LYS A 127 -16.16 1.28 14.97
CA LYS A 127 -15.47 2.16 15.89
C LYS A 127 -15.41 3.56 15.30
N ALA A 128 -15.77 4.52 16.11
CA ALA A 128 -15.57 5.93 15.85
C ALA A 128 -14.13 6.17 15.36
N SER A 129 -13.99 6.94 14.30
CA SER A 129 -12.70 7.21 13.66
C SER A 129 -12.40 8.70 13.71
N ALA A 130 -11.36 9.07 14.43
CA ALA A 130 -10.90 10.47 14.48
C ALA A 130 -10.61 11.04 13.08
N PHE A 131 -10.13 10.23 12.15
CA PHE A 131 -9.94 10.63 10.76
C PHE A 131 -11.27 10.95 10.08
N ASN A 132 -12.29 10.09 10.27
CA ASN A 132 -13.61 10.32 9.66
C ASN A 132 -14.27 11.56 10.26
N ALA A 133 -14.23 11.71 11.59
CA ALA A 133 -14.77 12.88 12.26
C ALA A 133 -14.14 14.20 11.74
N ASP A 134 -12.83 14.19 11.53
CA ASP A 134 -12.09 15.34 11.01
C ASP A 134 -12.45 15.66 9.55
N VAL A 135 -12.54 14.65 8.68
CA VAL A 135 -12.94 14.83 7.28
C VAL A 135 -14.40 15.30 7.18
N LEU A 136 -15.30 14.71 7.97
CA LEU A 136 -16.71 15.10 8.04
C LEU A 136 -16.86 16.57 8.50
N TRP A 137 -16.02 17.02 9.44
CA TRP A 137 -16.04 18.41 9.88
C TRP A 137 -15.77 19.39 8.71
N TYR A 138 -14.71 19.15 7.92
CA TYR A 138 -14.42 19.97 6.75
C TYR A 138 -15.48 19.86 5.66
N ARG A 139 -16.08 18.67 5.50
CA ARG A 139 -17.20 18.48 4.57
C ARG A 139 -18.40 19.34 4.96
N ALA A 140 -18.78 19.32 6.24
CA ALA A 140 -19.88 20.13 6.77
C ALA A 140 -19.59 21.62 6.61
N GLU A 141 -18.34 22.05 6.79
CA GLU A 141 -17.93 23.43 6.54
C GLU A 141 -18.11 23.84 5.06
N ALA A 142 -17.76 22.96 4.11
CA ALA A 142 -18.00 23.18 2.68
C ALA A 142 -19.51 23.28 2.38
N GLU A 143 -20.34 22.41 2.94
CA GLU A 143 -21.80 22.42 2.81
C GLU A 143 -22.41 23.73 3.38
N MET A 144 -21.92 24.18 4.53
CA MET A 144 -22.31 25.46 5.12
C MET A 144 -22.02 26.62 4.18
N LEU A 145 -20.85 26.63 3.53
CA LEU A 145 -20.45 27.67 2.58
C LEU A 145 -21.25 27.62 1.26
N LEU A 146 -21.69 26.42 0.88
CA LEU A 146 -22.63 26.19 -0.24
C LEU A 146 -24.07 26.63 0.10
N ALA A 147 -24.32 27.03 1.35
CA ALA A 147 -25.65 27.29 1.89
C ALA A 147 -26.58 26.07 1.89
N ASP A 148 -26.02 24.84 1.79
CA ASP A 148 -26.75 23.59 1.97
C ASP A 148 -26.80 23.22 3.47
N TYR A 149 -27.65 23.97 4.19
CA TYR A 149 -27.72 23.88 5.66
C TYR A 149 -28.33 22.56 6.15
N GLU A 150 -29.19 21.92 5.35
CA GLU A 150 -29.75 20.61 5.65
C GLU A 150 -28.67 19.53 5.58
N ALA A 151 -27.89 19.49 4.50
CA ALA A 151 -26.77 18.57 4.36
C ALA A 151 -25.73 18.80 5.46
N ALA A 152 -25.35 20.06 5.73
CA ALA A 152 -24.41 20.40 6.78
C ALA A 152 -24.87 19.91 8.16
N SER A 153 -26.15 20.12 8.50
CA SER A 153 -26.73 19.65 9.77
C SER A 153 -26.62 18.13 9.91
N HIS A 154 -26.97 17.40 8.86
CA HIS A 154 -26.83 15.94 8.85
C HIS A 154 -25.34 15.50 8.96
N THR A 155 -24.44 16.20 8.30
CA THR A 155 -23.00 15.87 8.38
C THR A 155 -22.44 16.13 9.78
N TYR A 156 -22.92 17.15 10.50
CA TYR A 156 -22.54 17.36 11.92
C TYR A 156 -23.06 16.25 12.85
N ASP A 157 -24.19 15.60 12.55
CA ASP A 157 -24.60 14.39 13.28
C ASP A 157 -23.58 13.26 13.09
N LEU A 158 -23.14 13.04 11.83
CA LEU A 158 -22.13 12.03 11.53
C LEU A 158 -20.80 12.34 12.22
N VAL A 159 -20.41 13.61 12.35
CA VAL A 159 -19.20 14.00 13.12
C VAL A 159 -19.31 13.51 14.56
N ALA A 160 -20.41 13.74 15.23
CA ALA A 160 -20.64 13.31 16.61
C ALA A 160 -20.64 11.76 16.73
N GLU A 161 -21.27 11.06 15.80
CA GLU A 161 -21.27 9.59 15.73
C GLU A 161 -19.88 8.99 15.54
N GLN A 162 -19.01 9.65 14.77
CA GLN A 162 -17.63 9.23 14.58
C GLN A 162 -16.69 9.60 15.75
N GLY A 163 -17.22 10.14 16.83
CA GLY A 163 -16.48 10.51 18.03
C GLY A 163 -15.81 11.88 17.95
N GLY A 164 -16.32 12.75 17.08
CA GLY A 164 -15.98 14.17 17.08
C GLY A 164 -16.60 14.92 18.27
N ASP A 165 -16.30 16.22 18.33
CA ASP A 165 -16.82 17.05 19.43
C ASP A 165 -18.35 17.24 19.30
N LYS A 166 -19.08 16.59 20.20
CA LYS A 166 -20.55 16.63 20.23
C LYS A 166 -21.07 18.03 20.50
N ILE A 167 -20.44 18.80 21.38
CA ILE A 167 -20.89 20.15 21.73
C ILE A 167 -20.75 21.08 20.53
N SER A 168 -19.59 21.06 19.88
CA SER A 168 -19.39 21.85 18.67
C SER A 168 -20.34 21.43 17.55
N SER A 169 -20.61 20.14 17.38
CA SER A 169 -21.56 19.63 16.38
C SER A 169 -22.97 20.15 16.64
N LEU A 170 -23.45 20.07 17.88
CA LEU A 170 -24.76 20.60 18.28
C LEU A 170 -24.87 22.12 18.04
N TYR A 171 -23.82 22.86 18.41
CA TYR A 171 -23.76 24.28 18.14
C TYR A 171 -23.91 24.60 16.64
N MET A 172 -23.15 23.90 15.79
CA MET A 172 -23.23 24.10 14.34
C MET A 172 -24.59 23.69 13.76
N LYS A 173 -25.21 22.65 14.28
CA LYS A 173 -26.60 22.26 13.92
C LYS A 173 -27.60 23.36 14.29
N ALA A 174 -27.46 23.98 15.47
CA ALA A 174 -28.28 25.11 15.84
C ALA A 174 -28.09 26.30 14.89
N VAL A 175 -26.86 26.55 14.41
CA VAL A 175 -26.59 27.56 13.40
C VAL A 175 -27.26 27.21 12.07
N CYS A 176 -27.20 25.93 11.62
CA CYS A 176 -27.90 25.47 10.42
C CYS A 176 -29.41 25.70 10.52
N ALA A 177 -30.04 25.27 11.64
CA ALA A 177 -31.46 25.48 11.89
C ALA A 177 -31.85 26.96 11.87
N GLY A 178 -31.01 27.84 12.45
CA GLY A 178 -31.20 29.29 12.41
C GLY A 178 -31.12 29.85 10.99
N LYS A 179 -30.25 29.29 10.12
CA LYS A 179 -30.17 29.66 8.70
C LYS A 179 -31.39 29.19 7.89
N LEU A 180 -31.99 28.10 8.28
CA LEU A 180 -33.24 27.56 7.72
C LEU A 180 -34.49 28.21 8.30
N GLU A 181 -34.32 29.23 9.17
CA GLU A 181 -35.40 29.94 9.88
C GLU A 181 -36.21 29.03 10.84
N ASP A 182 -35.74 27.82 11.15
CA ASP A 182 -36.35 26.90 12.14
C ASP A 182 -35.85 27.27 13.54
N LYS A 183 -36.51 28.26 14.13
CA LYS A 183 -36.16 28.77 15.46
C LYS A 183 -36.37 27.75 16.57
N ASP A 184 -37.39 26.92 16.44
CA ASP A 184 -37.74 25.92 17.49
C ASP A 184 -36.65 24.84 17.55
N GLN A 185 -36.21 24.39 16.39
CA GLN A 185 -35.13 23.41 16.29
C GLN A 185 -33.76 24.01 16.71
N ALA A 186 -33.49 25.23 16.35
CA ALA A 186 -32.28 25.95 16.79
C ALA A 186 -32.21 26.03 18.32
N VAL A 187 -33.30 26.43 18.97
CA VAL A 187 -33.40 26.50 20.44
C VAL A 187 -33.26 25.11 21.07
N SER A 188 -33.84 24.05 20.47
CA SER A 188 -33.67 22.68 20.93
C SER A 188 -32.21 22.27 21.01
N TYR A 189 -31.46 22.48 19.94
CA TYR A 189 -30.03 22.12 19.87
C TYR A 189 -29.15 22.91 20.86
N TYR A 190 -29.50 24.17 21.17
CA TYR A 190 -28.78 24.92 22.20
C TYR A 190 -29.08 24.48 23.65
N ARG A 191 -30.11 23.67 23.85
CA ARG A 191 -30.49 23.16 25.19
C ARG A 191 -29.94 21.76 25.47
N GLU A 192 -29.52 21.03 24.44
CA GLU A 192 -28.90 19.71 24.59
C GLU A 192 -27.41 19.83 25.01
#